data_359dc9818fbb7b2b04ecea3c869c3b36
#
_entry.id   359dc9818fbb7b2b04ecea3c869c3b36
#
_cell.length_a   1.000
_cell.length_b   1.000
_cell.length_c   1.000
_cell.angle_alpha   90.00
_cell.angle_beta   90.00
_cell.angle_gamma   90.00
#
_symmetry.space_group_name_H-M   'P 1'
#
loop_
_entity.id
_entity.type
_entity.pdbx_description
1 polymer ?
#
loop_
_entity_poly.entity_id
_entity_poly.type
_entity_poly.pdbx_seq_one_letter_code
_entity_poly.pdbx_strand_id
1 'polypeptide(L)'
;MQSDSLKLHDLINIVYEHGGSDLFLKAHCEPRMKQFGSVATLPGGPWEKMTEESIWGLMDQVLSAKQKRIFEDRHEYDMSFVLPGKCRVRCNLYYQRGMPASVMRVIPSRIKSLEELGLPGSLGEQTKHKQGLILVTGPTGSGKTTTLAALIDIINASRKVHIVTIEDPLEVEHSDKMAYVSQREVHIDTEDFMPAMRAVVREAPDVILIGEMRDTVTMHTALQAGETGHLVFSTVHTASAYETLDRVINMFPPHEKVHLCQRLSNSLRAIIAQKLIPRADGQGRVVCAEILVCTPTVSKAIEDGNFGDLYHLMNEGAFWGMQTMNQALCRYVKAGIIAEDVALHNAGIVSELKQMLRR
;
A
#
# COMPACT_ATOMS: atom_id res chain seq x y z
N MET A 1 -23.32 -40.01 -6.03
CA MET A 1 -22.53 -39.34 -4.98
C MET A 1 -23.00 -37.92 -4.95
N GLN A 2 -23.51 -37.44 -3.79
CA GLN A 2 -24.10 -36.13 -3.61
C GLN A 2 -23.11 -35.05 -4.03
N SER A 3 -23.56 -34.14 -4.89
CA SER A 3 -22.85 -32.91 -5.18
C SER A 3 -22.84 -32.05 -3.91
N ASP A 4 -21.80 -32.21 -3.07
CA ASP A 4 -21.48 -31.17 -2.13
C ASP A 4 -21.31 -29.89 -2.96
N SER A 5 -22.20 -28.94 -2.78
CA SER A 5 -22.20 -27.69 -3.54
C SER A 5 -20.85 -27.02 -3.31
N LEU A 6 -20.09 -26.81 -4.39
CA LEU A 6 -18.79 -26.12 -4.39
C LEU A 6 -18.92 -24.84 -3.60
N LYS A 7 -18.07 -24.65 -2.57
CA LYS A 7 -18.13 -23.46 -1.72
C LYS A 7 -17.08 -22.44 -2.18
N LEU A 8 -17.49 -21.20 -2.34
CA LEU A 8 -16.61 -20.11 -2.70
C LEU A 8 -15.44 -19.96 -1.70
N HIS A 9 -15.74 -20.10 -0.41
CA HIS A 9 -14.75 -20.05 0.67
C HIS A 9 -13.65 -21.09 0.51
N ASP A 10 -13.97 -22.30 0.01
CA ASP A 10 -12.96 -23.36 -0.19
C ASP A 10 -12.02 -23.02 -1.33
N LEU A 11 -12.54 -22.47 -2.44
CA LEU A 11 -11.71 -21.99 -3.55
C LEU A 11 -10.78 -20.87 -3.13
N ILE A 12 -11.28 -19.90 -2.34
CA ILE A 12 -10.47 -18.80 -1.79
C ILE A 12 -9.41 -19.33 -0.83
N ASN A 13 -9.76 -20.30 0.01
CA ASN A 13 -8.80 -20.95 0.92
C ASN A 13 -7.65 -21.60 0.18
N ILE A 14 -7.93 -22.29 -0.92
CA ILE A 14 -6.88 -22.91 -1.77
C ILE A 14 -5.93 -21.83 -2.29
N VAL A 15 -6.47 -20.71 -2.81
CA VAL A 15 -5.64 -19.58 -3.29
C VAL A 15 -4.77 -19.05 -2.15
N TYR A 16 -5.35 -18.83 -0.97
CA TYR A 16 -4.66 -18.30 0.21
C TYR A 16 -3.53 -19.23 0.67
N GLU A 17 -3.80 -20.52 0.82
CA GLU A 17 -2.84 -21.52 1.32
C GLU A 17 -1.67 -21.76 0.37
N HIS A 18 -1.91 -21.61 -0.95
CA HIS A 18 -0.86 -21.71 -1.96
C HIS A 18 -0.16 -20.37 -2.26
N GLY A 19 -0.46 -19.30 -1.51
CA GLY A 19 0.16 -17.98 -1.74
C GLY A 19 -0.22 -17.35 -3.08
N GLY A 20 -1.38 -17.71 -3.61
CA GLY A 20 -1.96 -17.06 -4.80
C GLY A 20 -2.47 -15.66 -4.47
N SER A 21 -2.48 -14.78 -5.47
CA SER A 21 -2.94 -13.41 -5.33
C SER A 21 -4.37 -13.19 -5.78
N ASP A 22 -4.82 -13.93 -6.78
CA ASP A 22 -6.14 -13.73 -7.40
C ASP A 22 -6.76 -15.09 -7.78
N LEU A 23 -8.09 -15.21 -7.58
CA LEU A 23 -8.94 -16.30 -8.07
C LEU A 23 -9.71 -15.80 -9.30
N PHE A 24 -9.74 -16.60 -10.36
CA PHE A 24 -10.47 -16.32 -11.59
C PHE A 24 -11.55 -17.37 -11.80
N LEU A 25 -12.80 -16.93 -11.93
CA LEU A 25 -13.95 -17.77 -12.24
C LEU A 25 -14.63 -17.26 -13.50
N LYS A 26 -14.82 -18.12 -14.49
CA LYS A 26 -15.59 -17.83 -15.71
C LYS A 26 -16.17 -19.09 -16.33
N ALA A 27 -17.27 -18.94 -17.05
CA ALA A 27 -17.91 -20.04 -17.74
C ALA A 27 -16.99 -20.73 -18.76
N HIS A 28 -17.18 -22.05 -18.92
CA HIS A 28 -16.43 -22.93 -19.82
C HIS A 28 -14.93 -23.04 -19.51
N CYS A 29 -14.51 -22.67 -18.31
CA CYS A 29 -13.14 -22.74 -17.83
C CYS A 29 -13.09 -23.35 -16.43
N GLU A 30 -12.04 -24.09 -16.12
CA GLU A 30 -11.72 -24.50 -14.76
C GLU A 30 -11.38 -23.27 -13.90
N PRO A 31 -11.61 -23.31 -12.57
CA PRO A 31 -11.11 -22.29 -11.68
C PRO A 31 -9.60 -22.11 -11.83
N ARG A 32 -9.14 -20.86 -11.87
CA ARG A 32 -7.72 -20.53 -12.00
C ARG A 32 -7.27 -19.58 -10.91
N MET A 33 -6.00 -19.62 -10.57
CA MET A 33 -5.39 -18.65 -9.68
C MET A 33 -4.19 -17.98 -10.34
N LYS A 34 -3.86 -16.79 -9.84
CA LYS A 34 -2.60 -16.10 -10.14
C LYS A 34 -1.61 -16.32 -9.02
N GLN A 35 -0.43 -16.81 -9.36
CA GLN A 35 0.67 -17.03 -8.43
C GLN A 35 1.98 -16.59 -9.08
N PHE A 36 2.81 -15.83 -8.38
CA PHE A 36 4.09 -15.29 -8.88
C PHE A 36 4.00 -14.59 -10.25
N GLY A 37 2.86 -13.94 -10.51
CA GLY A 37 2.60 -13.23 -11.78
C GLY A 37 2.02 -14.08 -12.91
N SER A 38 1.97 -15.41 -12.77
CA SER A 38 1.44 -16.35 -13.77
C SER A 38 0.06 -16.86 -13.38
N VAL A 39 -0.80 -17.12 -14.38
CA VAL A 39 -2.13 -17.71 -14.21
C VAL A 39 -2.07 -19.19 -14.48
N ALA A 40 -2.46 -20.00 -13.50
CA ALA A 40 -2.50 -21.46 -13.59
C ALA A 40 -3.85 -22.01 -13.12
N THR A 41 -4.14 -23.28 -13.44
CA THR A 41 -5.31 -23.98 -12.88
C THR A 41 -5.18 -24.06 -11.36
N LEU A 42 -6.29 -23.90 -10.66
CA LEU A 42 -6.34 -23.96 -9.20
C LEU A 42 -5.87 -25.35 -8.70
N PRO A 43 -4.96 -25.44 -7.73
CA PRO A 43 -4.57 -26.72 -7.13
C PRO A 43 -5.75 -27.47 -6.50
N GLY A 44 -5.58 -28.79 -6.22
CA GLY A 44 -6.61 -29.59 -5.56
C GLY A 44 -7.65 -30.22 -6.47
N GLY A 45 -7.50 -30.05 -7.83
CA GLY A 45 -8.35 -30.69 -8.84
C GLY A 45 -8.19 -32.21 -8.93
N PRO A 46 -8.95 -32.86 -9.83
CA PRO A 46 -9.46 -32.30 -11.08
C PRO A 46 -10.71 -31.40 -10.88
N TRP A 47 -10.72 -30.24 -11.55
CA TRP A 47 -11.84 -29.30 -11.56
C TRP A 47 -12.68 -29.48 -12.84
N GLU A 48 -13.97 -29.46 -12.70
CA GLU A 48 -14.88 -29.36 -13.85
C GLU A 48 -14.88 -27.93 -14.40
N LYS A 49 -15.19 -27.79 -15.70
CA LYS A 49 -15.42 -26.47 -16.30
C LYS A 49 -16.67 -25.85 -15.69
N MET A 50 -16.52 -24.63 -15.20
CA MET A 50 -17.61 -23.86 -14.61
C MET A 50 -18.75 -23.66 -15.61
N THR A 51 -19.97 -23.83 -15.15
CA THR A 51 -21.18 -23.42 -15.89
C THR A 51 -21.66 -22.06 -15.38
N GLU A 52 -22.59 -21.44 -16.11
CA GLU A 52 -23.21 -20.19 -15.64
C GLU A 52 -23.88 -20.40 -14.27
N GLU A 53 -24.62 -21.50 -14.09
CA GLU A 53 -25.32 -21.83 -12.84
C GLU A 53 -24.31 -22.03 -11.68
N SER A 54 -23.17 -22.68 -11.95
CA SER A 54 -22.16 -22.89 -10.91
C SER A 54 -21.52 -21.57 -10.46
N ILE A 55 -21.30 -20.61 -11.39
CA ILE A 55 -20.78 -19.28 -11.07
C ILE A 55 -21.82 -18.51 -10.24
N TRP A 56 -23.07 -18.48 -10.65
CA TRP A 56 -24.14 -17.86 -9.88
C TRP A 56 -24.27 -18.49 -8.49
N GLY A 57 -24.22 -19.82 -8.38
CA GLY A 57 -24.27 -20.53 -7.10
C GLY A 57 -23.12 -20.18 -6.15
N LEU A 58 -21.92 -19.85 -6.67
CA LEU A 58 -20.82 -19.33 -5.89
C LEU A 58 -21.03 -17.86 -5.49
N MET A 59 -21.49 -17.02 -6.43
CA MET A 59 -21.73 -15.59 -6.17
C MET A 59 -22.86 -15.37 -5.17
N ASP A 60 -23.93 -16.18 -5.23
CA ASP A 60 -25.07 -16.10 -4.30
C ASP A 60 -24.67 -16.40 -2.83
N GLN A 61 -23.48 -16.98 -2.58
CA GLN A 61 -22.98 -17.18 -1.22
C GLN A 61 -22.48 -15.86 -0.58
N VAL A 62 -22.18 -14.82 -1.37
CA VAL A 62 -21.58 -13.57 -0.90
C VAL A 62 -22.36 -12.33 -1.33
N LEU A 63 -23.23 -12.43 -2.32
CA LEU A 63 -24.08 -11.32 -2.78
C LEU A 63 -25.38 -11.23 -2.00
N SER A 64 -25.70 -10.05 -1.53
CA SER A 64 -27.07 -9.74 -1.11
C SER A 64 -28.00 -9.59 -2.32
N ALA A 65 -29.32 -9.76 -2.12
CA ALA A 65 -30.30 -9.60 -3.19
C ALA A 65 -30.24 -8.21 -3.87
N LYS A 66 -29.90 -7.16 -3.11
CA LYS A 66 -29.71 -5.80 -3.65
C LYS A 66 -28.49 -5.73 -4.58
N GLN A 67 -27.36 -6.26 -4.15
CA GLN A 67 -26.11 -6.28 -4.92
C GLN A 67 -26.26 -7.09 -6.21
N LYS A 68 -26.94 -8.23 -6.13
CA LYS A 68 -27.25 -9.06 -7.30
C LYS A 68 -28.02 -8.28 -8.36
N ARG A 69 -29.09 -7.56 -7.97
CA ARG A 69 -29.87 -6.72 -8.89
C ARG A 69 -29.01 -5.61 -9.52
N ILE A 70 -28.15 -4.96 -8.74
CA ILE A 70 -27.24 -3.92 -9.26
C ILE A 70 -26.31 -4.53 -10.31
N PHE A 71 -25.77 -5.73 -10.04
CA PHE A 71 -24.89 -6.43 -10.98
C PHE A 71 -25.64 -6.84 -12.28
N GLU A 72 -26.85 -7.37 -12.15
CA GLU A 72 -27.70 -7.73 -13.30
C GLU A 72 -28.03 -6.50 -14.17
N ASP A 73 -28.27 -5.33 -13.56
CA ASP A 73 -28.60 -4.10 -14.28
C ASP A 73 -27.38 -3.41 -14.92
N ARG A 74 -26.22 -3.42 -14.22
CA ARG A 74 -25.02 -2.66 -14.64
C ARG A 74 -24.00 -3.49 -15.40
N HIS A 75 -24.08 -4.81 -15.31
CA HIS A 75 -23.14 -5.79 -15.86
C HIS A 75 -21.72 -5.74 -15.27
N GLU A 76 -21.49 -4.86 -14.29
CA GLU A 76 -20.25 -4.72 -13.52
C GLU A 76 -20.57 -4.41 -12.07
N TYR A 77 -19.84 -5.04 -11.14
CA TYR A 77 -20.00 -4.77 -9.72
C TYR A 77 -18.72 -5.06 -8.95
N ASP A 78 -18.23 -4.06 -8.22
CA ASP A 78 -17.14 -4.21 -7.26
C ASP A 78 -17.68 -4.40 -5.85
N MET A 79 -17.11 -5.35 -5.13
CA MET A 79 -17.44 -5.61 -3.73
C MET A 79 -16.24 -6.15 -2.96
N SER A 80 -16.31 -6.09 -1.66
CA SER A 80 -15.37 -6.80 -0.79
C SER A 80 -16.10 -7.57 0.30
N PHE A 81 -15.49 -8.66 0.76
CA PHE A 81 -15.96 -9.44 1.90
C PHE A 81 -14.76 -10.05 2.65
N VAL A 82 -15.01 -10.48 3.88
CA VAL A 82 -13.97 -11.03 4.76
C VAL A 82 -14.15 -12.53 4.91
N LEU A 83 -13.06 -13.28 4.78
CA LEU A 83 -12.98 -14.67 5.22
C LEU A 83 -12.36 -14.66 6.63
N PRO A 84 -13.18 -14.84 7.69
CA PRO A 84 -12.75 -14.62 9.06
C PRO A 84 -11.46 -15.36 9.43
N GLY A 85 -10.51 -14.63 10.04
CA GLY A 85 -9.23 -15.16 10.48
C GLY A 85 -8.20 -15.47 9.37
N LYS A 86 -8.52 -15.24 8.09
CA LYS A 86 -7.62 -15.57 6.96
C LYS A 86 -7.32 -14.39 6.06
N CYS A 87 -8.35 -13.86 5.38
CA CYS A 87 -8.14 -12.85 4.34
C CYS A 87 -9.37 -11.98 4.10
N ARG A 88 -9.14 -10.78 3.57
CA ARG A 88 -10.15 -9.99 2.87
C ARG A 88 -10.12 -10.34 1.39
N VAL A 89 -11.27 -10.33 0.74
CA VAL A 89 -11.39 -10.60 -0.69
C VAL A 89 -12.02 -9.39 -1.36
N ARG A 90 -11.30 -8.81 -2.33
CA ARG A 90 -11.87 -7.83 -3.25
C ARG A 90 -12.32 -8.57 -4.50
N CYS A 91 -13.58 -8.45 -4.81
CA CYS A 91 -14.22 -9.14 -5.91
C CYS A 91 -14.73 -8.14 -6.95
N ASN A 92 -14.30 -8.28 -8.18
CA ASN A 92 -14.89 -7.63 -9.34
C ASN A 92 -15.73 -8.67 -10.10
N LEU A 93 -17.01 -8.38 -10.25
CA LEU A 93 -17.97 -9.16 -11.04
C LEU A 93 -18.18 -8.45 -12.37
N TYR A 94 -18.20 -9.20 -13.46
CA TYR A 94 -18.43 -8.67 -14.79
C TYR A 94 -19.08 -9.71 -15.72
N TYR A 95 -19.70 -9.24 -16.80
CA TYR A 95 -20.18 -10.13 -17.84
C TYR A 95 -19.13 -10.29 -18.94
N GLN A 96 -18.92 -11.53 -19.38
CA GLN A 96 -18.07 -11.88 -20.49
C GLN A 96 -18.83 -12.81 -21.45
N ARG A 97 -19.02 -12.39 -22.71
CA ARG A 97 -19.78 -13.15 -23.73
C ARG A 97 -21.20 -13.54 -23.25
N GLY A 98 -21.87 -12.62 -22.54
CA GLY A 98 -23.20 -12.82 -22.02
C GLY A 98 -23.29 -13.69 -20.76
N MET A 99 -22.17 -14.11 -20.18
CA MET A 99 -22.13 -14.95 -18.97
C MET A 99 -21.38 -14.24 -17.83
N PRO A 100 -21.75 -14.49 -16.56
CA PRO A 100 -21.06 -13.91 -15.41
C PRO A 100 -19.63 -14.47 -15.30
N ALA A 101 -18.75 -13.63 -14.83
CA ALA A 101 -17.37 -13.95 -14.49
C ALA A 101 -16.94 -13.14 -13.27
N SER A 102 -15.88 -13.58 -12.59
CA SER A 102 -15.31 -12.83 -11.47
C SER A 102 -13.80 -12.95 -11.41
N VAL A 103 -13.20 -11.88 -10.90
CA VAL A 103 -11.82 -11.85 -10.42
C VAL A 103 -11.84 -11.47 -8.94
N MET A 104 -11.27 -12.32 -8.11
CA MET A 104 -11.23 -12.13 -6.67
C MET A 104 -9.80 -12.03 -6.18
N ARG A 105 -9.40 -10.85 -5.74
CA ARG A 105 -8.10 -10.63 -5.11
C ARG A 105 -8.13 -11.06 -3.66
N VAL A 106 -7.24 -11.95 -3.29
CA VAL A 106 -7.08 -12.47 -1.92
C VAL A 106 -6.03 -11.63 -1.21
N ILE A 107 -6.45 -10.92 -0.15
CA ILE A 107 -5.62 -10.01 0.63
C ILE A 107 -5.47 -10.60 2.02
N PRO A 108 -4.28 -11.14 2.38
CA PRO A 108 -4.05 -11.72 3.70
C PRO A 108 -4.31 -10.73 4.83
N SER A 109 -5.04 -11.15 5.88
CA SER A 109 -5.32 -10.31 7.05
C SER A 109 -4.10 -10.14 7.97
N ARG A 110 -3.05 -10.97 7.80
CA ARG A 110 -1.84 -10.85 8.60
C ARG A 110 -1.01 -9.65 8.18
N ILE A 111 -0.82 -8.73 9.09
CA ILE A 111 0.09 -7.60 8.91
C ILE A 111 1.52 -8.07 9.22
N LYS A 112 2.43 -7.84 8.26
CA LYS A 112 3.85 -8.16 8.42
C LYS A 112 4.55 -7.06 9.21
N SER A 113 5.52 -7.42 10.05
CA SER A 113 6.39 -6.44 10.72
C SER A 113 7.35 -5.78 9.73
N LEU A 114 7.95 -4.63 10.11
CA LEU A 114 8.99 -3.97 9.31
C LEU A 114 10.16 -4.92 9.01
N GLU A 115 10.55 -5.74 9.96
CA GLU A 115 11.62 -6.73 9.80
C GLU A 115 11.27 -7.82 8.78
N GLU A 116 10.05 -8.37 8.85
CA GLU A 116 9.54 -9.33 7.87
C GLU A 116 9.45 -8.75 6.45
N LEU A 117 9.28 -7.43 6.35
CA LEU A 117 9.29 -6.70 5.08
C LEU A 117 10.72 -6.40 4.59
N GLY A 118 11.75 -6.61 5.41
CA GLY A 118 13.13 -6.23 5.12
C GLY A 118 13.40 -4.73 5.26
N LEU A 119 12.49 -3.98 5.90
CA LEU A 119 12.64 -2.56 6.17
C LEU A 119 13.42 -2.32 7.46
N PRO A 120 14.22 -1.22 7.55
CA PRO A 120 14.94 -0.89 8.77
C PRO A 120 13.98 -0.65 9.94
N GLY A 121 14.29 -1.25 11.10
CA GLY A 121 13.53 -1.05 12.34
C GLY A 121 13.49 0.41 12.81
N SER A 122 14.47 1.24 12.40
CA SER A 122 14.50 2.68 12.66
C SER A 122 13.28 3.43 12.11
N LEU A 123 12.58 2.89 11.10
CA LEU A 123 11.31 3.45 10.64
C LEU A 123 10.22 3.45 11.72
N GLY A 124 10.28 2.53 12.67
CA GLY A 124 9.40 2.52 13.83
C GLY A 124 9.52 3.78 14.70
N GLU A 125 10.67 4.47 14.71
CA GLU A 125 10.82 5.73 15.45
C GLU A 125 9.92 6.85 14.90
N GLN A 126 9.59 6.80 13.59
CA GLN A 126 8.71 7.77 12.95
C GLN A 126 7.26 7.68 13.48
N THR A 127 6.86 6.52 13.99
CA THR A 127 5.52 6.32 14.58
C THR A 127 5.35 6.96 15.96
N LYS A 128 6.45 7.42 16.57
CA LYS A 128 6.43 8.09 17.90
C LYS A 128 6.08 9.56 17.83
N HIS A 129 6.12 10.17 16.64
CA HIS A 129 5.72 11.57 16.48
C HIS A 129 4.25 11.75 16.90
N LYS A 130 3.96 12.88 17.52
CA LYS A 130 2.59 13.24 17.88
C LYS A 130 1.85 13.91 16.74
N GLN A 131 2.60 14.61 15.87
CA GLN A 131 2.07 15.35 14.73
C GLN A 131 3.09 15.42 13.59
N GLY A 132 2.60 15.67 12.39
CA GLY A 132 3.40 15.84 11.19
C GLY A 132 2.93 14.93 10.06
N LEU A 133 3.67 14.94 8.96
CA LEU A 133 3.35 14.20 7.74
C LEU A 133 4.44 13.17 7.43
N ILE A 134 4.04 11.93 7.18
CA ILE A 134 4.91 10.84 6.73
C ILE A 134 4.40 10.35 5.38
N LEU A 135 5.25 10.33 4.38
CA LEU A 135 4.91 9.91 3.03
C LEU A 135 5.58 8.58 2.68
N VAL A 136 4.78 7.62 2.24
CA VAL A 136 5.30 6.37 1.64
C VAL A 136 5.08 6.45 0.13
N THR A 137 6.16 6.39 -0.64
CA THR A 137 6.11 6.64 -2.07
C THR A 137 6.67 5.48 -2.90
N GLY A 138 6.39 5.47 -4.19
CA GLY A 138 6.80 4.43 -5.10
C GLY A 138 5.75 4.13 -6.17
N PRO A 139 6.10 3.43 -7.24
CA PRO A 139 5.17 3.03 -8.28
C PRO A 139 4.04 2.13 -7.75
N THR A 140 3.00 1.93 -8.56
CA THR A 140 1.94 0.98 -8.24
C THR A 140 2.52 -0.42 -8.03
N GLY A 141 2.07 -1.10 -6.97
CA GLY A 141 2.57 -2.43 -6.63
C GLY A 141 3.95 -2.44 -5.97
N SER A 142 4.48 -1.30 -5.51
CA SER A 142 5.76 -1.24 -4.75
C SER A 142 5.64 -1.63 -3.28
N GLY A 143 4.44 -1.94 -2.78
CA GLY A 143 4.19 -2.37 -1.40
C GLY A 143 3.92 -1.22 -0.42
N LYS A 144 3.54 -0.02 -0.90
CA LYS A 144 3.24 1.14 -0.04
C LYS A 144 2.21 0.84 1.04
N THR A 145 1.08 0.26 0.65
CA THR A 145 0.00 -0.11 1.58
C THR A 145 0.48 -1.10 2.65
N THR A 146 1.31 -2.07 2.26
CA THR A 146 1.87 -3.05 3.21
C THR A 146 2.80 -2.37 4.23
N THR A 147 3.60 -1.41 3.80
CA THR A 147 4.49 -0.63 4.68
C THR A 147 3.69 0.28 5.61
N LEU A 148 2.67 0.96 5.08
CA LEU A 148 1.77 1.78 5.89
C LEU A 148 1.03 0.93 6.93
N ALA A 149 0.52 -0.24 6.53
CA ALA A 149 -0.13 -1.16 7.47
C ALA A 149 0.81 -1.57 8.61
N ALA A 150 2.10 -1.85 8.32
CA ALA A 150 3.08 -2.16 9.35
C ALA A 150 3.33 -0.98 10.30
N LEU A 151 3.44 0.24 9.78
CA LEU A 151 3.62 1.45 10.61
C LEU A 151 2.39 1.74 11.47
N ILE A 152 1.20 1.63 10.91
CA ILE A 152 -0.07 1.78 11.63
C ILE A 152 -0.22 0.70 12.71
N ASP A 153 0.18 -0.55 12.41
CA ASP A 153 0.11 -1.64 13.37
C ASP A 153 1.05 -1.43 14.57
N ILE A 154 2.23 -0.85 14.36
CA ILE A 154 3.13 -0.44 15.45
C ILE A 154 2.45 0.57 16.36
N ILE A 155 1.77 1.58 15.81
CA ILE A 155 1.01 2.57 16.59
C ILE A 155 -0.14 1.88 17.33
N ASN A 156 -0.92 1.07 16.63
CA ASN A 156 -2.06 0.32 17.16
C ASN A 156 -1.65 -0.58 18.36
N ALA A 157 -0.48 -1.19 18.28
CA ALA A 157 0.02 -2.06 19.34
C ALA A 157 0.67 -1.33 20.52
N SER A 158 1.08 -0.05 20.37
CA SER A 158 1.93 0.63 21.35
C SER A 158 1.34 1.91 21.95
N ARG A 159 0.29 2.50 21.34
CA ARG A 159 -0.25 3.80 21.74
C ARG A 159 -1.77 3.73 21.98
N LYS A 160 -2.24 4.45 23.02
CA LYS A 160 -3.68 4.64 23.31
C LYS A 160 -4.17 5.87 22.58
N VAL A 161 -4.48 5.72 21.30
CA VAL A 161 -4.84 6.81 20.38
C VAL A 161 -5.99 6.38 19.49
N HIS A 162 -6.68 7.35 18.87
CA HIS A 162 -7.64 7.10 17.81
C HIS A 162 -6.96 7.22 16.45
N ILE A 163 -7.00 6.13 15.67
CA ILE A 163 -6.49 6.05 14.30
C ILE A 163 -7.69 6.07 13.36
N VAL A 164 -7.72 7.00 12.42
CA VAL A 164 -8.75 7.03 11.37
C VAL A 164 -8.08 6.84 10.02
N THR A 165 -8.60 5.93 9.19
CA THR A 165 -8.13 5.74 7.82
C THR A 165 -9.23 6.09 6.81
N ILE A 166 -8.82 6.64 5.66
CA ILE A 166 -9.67 6.90 4.49
C ILE A 166 -8.98 6.26 3.29
N GLU A 167 -9.57 5.22 2.74
CA GLU A 167 -8.93 4.36 1.74
C GLU A 167 -9.87 4.08 0.56
N ASP A 168 -9.30 3.92 -0.65
CA ASP A 168 -10.02 3.62 -1.89
C ASP A 168 -9.25 2.56 -2.71
N PRO A 169 -9.60 1.28 -2.53
CA PRO A 169 -10.37 0.69 -1.44
C PRO A 169 -9.52 0.35 -0.21
N LEU A 170 -10.16 -0.12 0.87
CA LEU A 170 -9.50 -0.69 2.03
C LEU A 170 -8.78 -2.00 1.65
N GLU A 171 -7.44 -2.02 1.81
CA GLU A 171 -6.63 -3.20 1.48
C GLU A 171 -6.27 -4.05 2.71
N VAL A 172 -6.07 -3.43 3.88
CA VAL A 172 -5.65 -4.12 5.10
C VAL A 172 -6.59 -3.75 6.24
N GLU A 173 -7.13 -4.75 6.92
CA GLU A 173 -8.00 -4.55 8.08
C GLU A 173 -7.18 -4.59 9.38
N HIS A 174 -7.35 -3.57 10.23
CA HIS A 174 -6.73 -3.46 11.53
C HIS A 174 -7.73 -3.76 12.63
N SER A 175 -7.49 -4.79 13.42
CA SER A 175 -8.24 -5.02 14.65
C SER A 175 -7.72 -4.08 15.75
N ASP A 176 -8.61 -3.57 16.61
CA ASP A 176 -8.24 -2.77 17.77
C ASP A 176 -7.30 -3.53 18.69
N LYS A 177 -6.19 -2.86 19.10
CA LYS A 177 -5.22 -3.37 20.10
C LYS A 177 -5.18 -2.42 21.29
N MET A 178 -4.15 -1.56 21.32
CA MET A 178 -4.10 -0.44 22.30
C MET A 178 -4.81 0.81 21.76
N ALA A 179 -4.78 1.00 20.45
CA ALA A 179 -5.49 2.09 19.79
C ALA A 179 -6.92 1.67 19.44
N TYR A 180 -7.78 2.67 19.22
CA TYR A 180 -9.08 2.53 18.59
C TYR A 180 -8.94 2.85 17.10
N VAL A 181 -9.32 1.95 16.20
CA VAL A 181 -9.09 2.08 14.76
C VAL A 181 -10.42 2.20 14.02
N SER A 182 -10.63 3.33 13.36
CA SER A 182 -11.79 3.58 12.49
C SER A 182 -11.34 3.61 11.04
N GLN A 183 -11.68 2.59 10.26
CA GLN A 183 -11.33 2.50 8.84
C GLN A 183 -12.55 2.81 7.98
N ARG A 184 -12.40 3.75 7.05
CA ARG A 184 -13.46 4.21 6.16
C ARG A 184 -13.09 3.95 4.71
N GLU A 185 -13.87 3.11 4.05
CA GLU A 185 -13.71 2.80 2.63
C GLU A 185 -14.58 3.74 1.78
N VAL A 186 -13.96 4.35 0.77
CA VAL A 186 -14.69 5.21 -0.19
C VAL A 186 -15.69 4.36 -0.97
N HIS A 187 -16.85 4.91 -1.27
CA HIS A 187 -18.02 4.28 -1.91
C HIS A 187 -18.75 3.23 -1.05
N ILE A 188 -18.24 2.89 0.14
CA ILE A 188 -18.90 2.00 1.10
C ILE A 188 -19.31 2.78 2.35
N ASP A 189 -18.34 3.39 3.05
CA ASP A 189 -18.53 4.11 4.32
C ASP A 189 -18.63 5.62 4.12
N THR A 190 -18.26 6.10 2.95
CA THR A 190 -18.38 7.50 2.52
C THR A 190 -18.64 7.56 1.01
N GLU A 191 -19.36 8.58 0.56
CA GLU A 191 -19.71 8.73 -0.85
C GLU A 191 -18.48 9.00 -1.74
N ASP A 192 -17.53 9.81 -1.20
CA ASP A 192 -16.35 10.22 -1.92
C ASP A 192 -15.23 10.53 -0.91
N PHE A 193 -14.03 10.64 -1.42
CA PHE A 193 -12.82 10.94 -0.64
C PHE A 193 -12.88 12.32 0.03
N MET A 194 -13.33 13.36 -0.68
CA MET A 194 -13.37 14.73 -0.19
C MET A 194 -14.31 14.96 1.00
N PRO A 195 -15.55 14.46 1.02
CA PRO A 195 -16.40 14.51 2.20
C PRO A 195 -15.77 13.85 3.42
N ALA A 196 -15.12 12.68 3.24
CA ALA A 196 -14.42 11.99 4.31
C ALA A 196 -13.27 12.82 4.89
N MET A 197 -12.45 13.42 4.02
CA MET A 197 -11.34 14.30 4.41
C MET A 197 -11.79 15.52 5.23
N ARG A 198 -12.94 16.11 4.88
CA ARG A 198 -13.53 17.22 5.65
C ARG A 198 -14.09 16.78 7.00
N ALA A 199 -14.53 15.52 7.09
CA ALA A 199 -15.11 14.97 8.32
C ALA A 199 -14.05 14.52 9.31
N VAL A 200 -12.94 13.92 8.83
CA VAL A 200 -11.96 13.23 9.65
C VAL A 200 -11.43 14.06 10.82
N VAL A 201 -11.15 15.35 10.62
CA VAL A 201 -10.65 16.25 11.68
C VAL A 201 -11.66 16.49 12.82
N ARG A 202 -12.96 16.14 12.59
CA ARG A 202 -14.02 16.21 13.60
C ARG A 202 -14.30 14.87 14.29
N GLU A 203 -13.64 13.82 13.85
CA GLU A 203 -13.74 12.47 14.40
C GLU A 203 -12.78 12.29 15.60
N ALA A 204 -12.12 13.37 16.04
CA ALA A 204 -11.12 13.39 17.11
C ALA A 204 -9.97 12.38 16.90
N PRO A 205 -9.35 12.31 15.72
CA PRO A 205 -8.23 11.41 15.47
C PRO A 205 -6.94 11.95 16.09
N ASP A 206 -6.05 11.07 16.54
CA ASP A 206 -4.66 11.40 16.81
C ASP A 206 -3.77 11.06 15.59
N VAL A 207 -4.18 10.04 14.85
CA VAL A 207 -3.47 9.54 13.67
C VAL A 207 -4.44 9.42 12.51
N ILE A 208 -4.05 9.91 11.34
CA ILE A 208 -4.85 9.88 10.12
C ILE A 208 -4.05 9.15 9.02
N LEU A 209 -4.62 8.12 8.41
CA LEU A 209 -4.11 7.54 7.18
C LEU A 209 -4.97 8.00 6.01
N ILE A 210 -4.34 8.67 5.05
CA ILE A 210 -4.93 9.09 3.79
C ILE A 210 -4.39 8.17 2.70
N GLY A 211 -5.21 7.35 2.09
CA GLY A 211 -4.81 6.31 1.13
C GLY A 211 -3.83 6.84 0.08
N GLU A 212 -4.17 7.94 -0.58
CA GLU A 212 -3.25 8.62 -1.50
C GLU A 212 -3.58 10.12 -1.65
N MET A 213 -2.55 10.91 -2.00
CA MET A 213 -2.67 12.33 -2.31
C MET A 213 -2.56 12.55 -3.83
N ARG A 214 -3.70 12.78 -4.48
CA ARG A 214 -3.78 12.97 -5.93
C ARG A 214 -3.88 14.43 -6.35
N ASP A 215 -4.33 15.30 -5.46
CA ASP A 215 -4.66 16.69 -5.75
C ASP A 215 -4.21 17.66 -4.64
N THR A 216 -4.24 18.95 -4.96
CA THR A 216 -3.84 20.03 -4.07
C THR A 216 -4.73 20.14 -2.83
N VAL A 217 -6.01 19.81 -2.93
CA VAL A 217 -6.96 19.94 -1.81
C VAL A 217 -6.68 18.90 -0.75
N THR A 218 -6.44 17.64 -1.16
CA THR A 218 -6.04 16.57 -0.28
C THR A 218 -4.69 16.89 0.39
N MET A 219 -3.72 17.42 -0.38
CA MET A 219 -2.43 17.84 0.15
C MET A 219 -2.57 18.96 1.19
N HIS A 220 -3.36 20.00 0.91
CA HIS A 220 -3.63 21.08 1.87
C HIS A 220 -4.23 20.55 3.18
N THR A 221 -5.21 19.65 3.07
CA THR A 221 -5.88 19.07 4.24
C THR A 221 -4.93 18.21 5.05
N ALA A 222 -4.08 17.41 4.40
CA ALA A 222 -3.06 16.59 5.06
C ALA A 222 -2.03 17.44 5.81
N LEU A 223 -1.52 18.50 5.16
CA LEU A 223 -0.59 19.45 5.78
C LEU A 223 -1.24 20.17 6.97
N GLN A 224 -2.47 20.67 6.81
CA GLN A 224 -3.20 21.33 7.88
C GLN A 224 -3.39 20.40 9.08
N ALA A 225 -3.79 19.16 8.86
CA ALA A 225 -3.92 18.16 9.93
C ALA A 225 -2.57 17.91 10.63
N GLY A 226 -1.47 17.74 9.84
CA GLY A 226 -0.12 17.56 10.38
C GLY A 226 0.41 18.75 11.18
N GLU A 227 -0.02 19.98 10.85
CA GLU A 227 0.30 21.21 11.58
C GLU A 227 -0.52 21.40 12.86
N THR A 228 -1.75 20.84 12.89
CA THR A 228 -2.73 21.07 13.97
C THR A 228 -2.82 19.90 14.97
N GLY A 229 -1.78 19.10 15.09
CA GLY A 229 -1.68 18.11 16.17
C GLY A 229 -1.92 16.65 15.77
N HIS A 230 -2.10 16.35 14.47
CA HIS A 230 -2.33 15.00 14.01
C HIS A 230 -1.07 14.41 13.33
N LEU A 231 -0.82 13.13 13.54
CA LEU A 231 0.17 12.39 12.75
C LEU A 231 -0.49 11.85 11.50
N VAL A 232 -0.07 12.34 10.34
CA VAL A 232 -0.68 12.00 9.04
C VAL A 232 0.24 11.09 8.26
N PHE A 233 -0.31 9.98 7.77
CA PHE A 233 0.33 9.08 6.82
C PHE A 233 -0.38 9.17 5.47
N SER A 234 0.39 9.16 4.38
CA SER A 234 -0.20 9.09 3.04
C SER A 234 0.75 8.52 2.00
N THR A 235 0.24 8.32 0.78
CA THR A 235 1.05 7.87 -0.35
C THR A 235 1.10 8.88 -1.49
N VAL A 236 2.22 8.84 -2.22
CA VAL A 236 2.42 9.55 -3.50
C VAL A 236 3.10 8.59 -4.48
N HIS A 237 2.80 8.73 -5.78
CA HIS A 237 3.39 7.89 -6.83
C HIS A 237 4.65 8.55 -7.43
N THR A 238 5.75 8.50 -6.67
CA THR A 238 7.08 9.04 -7.07
C THR A 238 8.17 8.04 -6.69
N ALA A 239 9.30 8.06 -7.39
CA ALA A 239 10.32 7.04 -7.23
C ALA A 239 11.41 7.39 -6.20
N SER A 240 11.50 8.65 -5.75
CA SER A 240 12.50 9.13 -4.79
C SER A 240 11.93 10.22 -3.87
N ALA A 241 12.63 10.52 -2.79
CA ALA A 241 12.30 11.63 -1.88
C ALA A 241 12.36 12.99 -2.60
N TYR A 242 13.38 13.17 -3.44
CA TYR A 242 13.52 14.36 -4.28
C TYR A 242 12.30 14.56 -5.19
N GLU A 243 11.95 13.53 -5.99
CA GLU A 243 10.79 13.60 -6.88
C GLU A 243 9.48 13.82 -6.12
N THR A 244 9.37 13.30 -4.89
CA THR A 244 8.20 13.50 -4.05
C THR A 244 8.02 14.97 -3.70
N LEU A 245 9.07 15.64 -3.22
CA LEU A 245 9.04 17.04 -2.88
C LEU A 245 8.82 17.91 -4.12
N ASP A 246 9.54 17.63 -5.20
CA ASP A 246 9.39 18.36 -6.47
C ASP A 246 7.94 18.25 -7.00
N ARG A 247 7.39 17.05 -7.01
CA ARG A 247 5.99 16.83 -7.43
C ARG A 247 5.00 17.57 -6.55
N VAL A 248 5.12 17.44 -5.23
CA VAL A 248 4.23 18.09 -4.27
C VAL A 248 4.24 19.60 -4.48
N ILE A 249 5.41 20.20 -4.62
CA ILE A 249 5.54 21.66 -4.80
C ILE A 249 5.04 22.10 -6.17
N ASN A 250 5.26 21.29 -7.20
CA ASN A 250 4.80 21.62 -8.55
C ASN A 250 3.30 21.41 -8.79
N MET A 251 2.58 20.78 -7.85
CA MET A 251 1.10 20.75 -7.85
C MET A 251 0.50 22.13 -7.57
N PHE A 252 1.26 23.04 -6.95
CA PHE A 252 0.75 24.35 -6.50
C PHE A 252 1.19 25.48 -7.44
N PRO A 253 0.39 26.57 -7.48
CA PRO A 253 0.75 27.76 -8.26
C PRO A 253 2.10 28.34 -7.78
N PRO A 254 2.86 29.00 -8.67
CA PRO A 254 4.18 29.55 -8.33
C PRO A 254 4.22 30.46 -7.11
N HIS A 255 3.17 31.27 -6.89
CA HIS A 255 3.09 32.20 -5.75
C HIS A 255 2.88 31.51 -4.40
N GLU A 256 2.44 30.25 -4.37
CA GLU A 256 2.25 29.48 -3.14
C GLU A 256 3.47 28.63 -2.77
N LYS A 257 4.40 28.39 -3.71
CA LYS A 257 5.52 27.43 -3.53
C LYS A 257 6.40 27.76 -2.32
N VAL A 258 6.73 29.02 -2.10
CA VAL A 258 7.57 29.45 -0.96
C VAL A 258 6.87 29.12 0.35
N HIS A 259 5.59 29.45 0.46
CA HIS A 259 4.81 29.16 1.66
C HIS A 259 4.64 27.65 1.87
N LEU A 260 4.46 26.89 0.79
CA LEU A 260 4.38 25.43 0.86
C LEU A 260 5.69 24.80 1.34
N CYS A 261 6.87 25.29 0.88
CA CYS A 261 8.17 24.86 1.39
C CYS A 261 8.30 25.09 2.90
N GLN A 262 7.87 26.27 3.39
CA GLN A 262 7.85 26.55 4.82
C GLN A 262 6.91 25.61 5.61
N ARG A 263 5.71 25.33 5.10
CA ARG A 263 4.78 24.40 5.73
C ARG A 263 5.35 22.96 5.75
N LEU A 264 5.92 22.49 4.63
CA LEU A 264 6.55 21.18 4.54
C LEU A 264 7.75 21.06 5.49
N SER A 265 8.61 22.07 5.56
CA SER A 265 9.77 22.06 6.46
C SER A 265 9.38 21.89 7.94
N ASN A 266 8.22 22.40 8.33
CA ASN A 266 7.70 22.30 9.70
C ASN A 266 6.94 21.00 9.98
N SER A 267 6.20 20.50 9.00
CA SER A 267 5.26 19.38 9.19
C SER A 267 5.79 18.03 8.72
N LEU A 268 6.63 17.97 7.69
CA LEU A 268 7.16 16.72 7.17
C LEU A 268 8.07 16.04 8.20
N ARG A 269 7.91 14.73 8.39
CA ARG A 269 8.74 13.91 9.30
C ARG A 269 9.62 12.95 8.53
N ALA A 270 9.06 12.25 7.53
CA ALA A 270 9.82 11.33 6.71
C ALA A 270 9.20 11.15 5.32
N ILE A 271 10.05 10.79 4.35
CA ILE A 271 9.65 10.23 3.07
C ILE A 271 10.32 8.87 2.91
N ILE A 272 9.52 7.85 2.59
CA ILE A 272 9.95 6.47 2.40
C ILE A 272 9.64 6.10 0.96
N ALA A 273 10.62 6.23 0.07
CA ALA A 273 10.44 5.88 -1.34
C ALA A 273 10.91 4.43 -1.58
N GLN A 274 10.02 3.59 -2.12
CA GLN A 274 10.27 2.14 -2.16
C GLN A 274 10.01 1.51 -3.52
N LYS A 275 10.77 0.44 -3.77
CA LYS A 275 10.64 -0.46 -4.92
C LYS A 275 10.57 -1.90 -4.45
N LEU A 276 9.86 -2.76 -5.18
CA LEU A 276 9.92 -4.22 -5.01
C LEU A 276 10.92 -4.80 -6.01
N ILE A 277 11.98 -5.40 -5.49
CA ILE A 277 13.09 -5.95 -6.27
C ILE A 277 12.98 -7.48 -6.28
N PRO A 278 13.09 -8.16 -7.45
CA PRO A 278 13.13 -9.61 -7.52
C PRO A 278 14.29 -10.19 -6.70
N ARG A 279 14.02 -11.25 -5.97
CA ARG A 279 15.04 -11.98 -5.21
C ARG A 279 15.90 -12.86 -6.13
N ALA A 280 17.15 -13.04 -5.77
CA ALA A 280 18.10 -13.87 -6.53
C ALA A 280 17.72 -15.37 -6.54
N ASP A 281 17.01 -15.84 -5.48
CA ASP A 281 16.51 -17.22 -5.37
C ASP A 281 15.24 -17.48 -6.20
N GLY A 282 14.69 -16.46 -6.88
CA GLY A 282 13.44 -16.55 -7.64
C GLY A 282 12.18 -16.66 -6.78
N GLN A 283 12.31 -16.63 -5.45
CA GLN A 283 11.19 -16.76 -4.53
C GLN A 283 10.62 -15.40 -4.11
N GLY A 284 9.93 -14.75 -5.05
CA GLY A 284 9.23 -13.50 -4.78
C GLY A 284 10.11 -12.25 -4.88
N ARG A 285 9.78 -11.22 -4.08
CA ARG A 285 10.40 -9.89 -4.13
C ARG A 285 10.72 -9.40 -2.73
N VAL A 286 11.70 -8.50 -2.62
CA VAL A 286 12.09 -7.80 -1.40
C VAL A 286 11.87 -6.30 -1.56
N VAL A 287 11.45 -5.63 -0.48
CA VAL A 287 11.30 -4.17 -0.47
C VAL A 287 12.67 -3.52 -0.35
N CYS A 288 12.99 -2.65 -1.29
CA CYS A 288 14.15 -1.77 -1.22
C CYS A 288 13.65 -0.33 -1.04
N ALA A 289 14.12 0.37 -0.02
CA ALA A 289 13.64 1.70 0.33
C ALA A 289 14.75 2.72 0.43
N GLU A 290 14.51 3.90 -0.15
CA GLU A 290 15.18 5.15 0.16
C GLU A 290 14.43 5.83 1.31
N ILE A 291 15.12 6.34 2.31
CA ILE A 291 14.53 6.90 3.52
C ILE A 291 15.12 8.26 3.79
N LEU A 292 14.30 9.29 3.72
CA LEU A 292 14.60 10.65 4.15
C LEU A 292 13.91 10.91 5.50
N VAL A 293 14.67 11.33 6.51
CA VAL A 293 14.13 11.78 7.81
C VAL A 293 14.35 13.28 7.93
N CYS A 294 13.33 14.02 8.31
CA CYS A 294 13.40 15.48 8.42
C CYS A 294 14.10 15.89 9.69
N THR A 295 15.45 15.90 9.63
CA THR A 295 16.32 16.56 10.61
C THR A 295 16.26 18.09 10.44
N PRO A 296 16.76 18.90 11.39
CA PRO A 296 16.82 20.36 11.22
C PRO A 296 17.52 20.80 9.93
N THR A 297 18.58 20.09 9.51
CA THR A 297 19.29 20.38 8.25
C THR A 297 18.46 20.08 7.02
N VAL A 298 17.74 18.94 7.02
CA VAL A 298 16.82 18.57 5.94
C VAL A 298 15.64 19.55 5.89
N SER A 299 15.06 19.91 7.03
CA SER A 299 13.99 20.91 7.12
C SER A 299 14.42 22.25 6.53
N LYS A 300 15.66 22.69 6.83
CA LYS A 300 16.20 23.93 6.27
C LYS A 300 16.38 23.86 4.77
N ALA A 301 16.90 22.74 4.24
CA ALA A 301 17.02 22.53 2.79
C ALA A 301 15.65 22.57 2.08
N ILE A 302 14.61 22.01 2.71
CA ILE A 302 13.23 22.06 2.20
C ILE A 302 12.69 23.50 2.22
N GLU A 303 12.87 24.22 3.33
CA GLU A 303 12.43 25.61 3.49
C GLU A 303 13.05 26.52 2.40
N ASP A 304 14.34 26.35 2.14
CA ASP A 304 15.10 27.12 1.15
C ASP A 304 14.83 26.66 -0.32
N GLY A 305 14.06 25.59 -0.52
CA GLY A 305 13.79 24.99 -1.83
C GLY A 305 15.02 24.29 -2.45
N ASN A 306 16.04 24.01 -1.65
CA ASN A 306 17.29 23.40 -2.09
C ASN A 306 17.23 21.85 -2.01
N PHE A 307 16.45 21.24 -2.89
CA PHE A 307 16.26 19.78 -2.89
C PHE A 307 17.47 19.00 -3.45
N GLY A 308 18.39 19.68 -4.14
CA GLY A 308 19.61 19.05 -4.67
C GLY A 308 20.51 18.45 -3.59
N ASP A 309 20.51 19.03 -2.39
CA ASP A 309 21.33 18.58 -1.26
C ASP A 309 20.75 17.35 -0.54
N LEU A 310 19.48 17.02 -0.75
CA LEU A 310 18.80 15.95 -0.01
C LEU A 310 19.47 14.59 -0.19
N TYR A 311 19.96 14.29 -1.39
CA TYR A 311 20.66 13.02 -1.65
C TYR A 311 21.92 12.90 -0.78
N HIS A 312 22.70 13.97 -0.69
CA HIS A 312 23.92 14.02 0.13
C HIS A 312 23.58 13.89 1.63
N LEU A 313 22.56 14.61 2.09
CA LEU A 313 22.08 14.52 3.47
C LEU A 313 21.60 13.12 3.83
N MET A 314 20.89 12.43 2.93
CA MET A 314 20.51 11.03 3.14
C MET A 314 21.71 10.10 3.20
N ASN A 315 22.70 10.31 2.30
CA ASN A 315 23.89 9.48 2.22
C ASN A 315 24.73 9.51 3.52
N GLU A 316 24.76 10.65 4.20
CA GLU A 316 25.47 10.86 5.46
C GLU A 316 24.57 10.64 6.70
N GLY A 317 23.27 10.55 6.52
CA GLY A 317 22.27 10.55 7.58
C GLY A 317 22.00 9.20 8.25
N ALA A 318 22.91 8.22 8.14
CA ALA A 318 22.71 6.88 8.71
C ALA A 318 22.39 6.88 10.22
N PHE A 319 22.96 7.81 10.99
CA PHE A 319 22.66 7.97 12.41
C PHE A 319 21.16 8.25 12.69
N TRP A 320 20.50 8.96 11.77
CA TRP A 320 19.08 9.29 11.84
C TRP A 320 18.18 8.22 11.21
N GLY A 321 18.74 7.11 10.76
CA GLY A 321 18.01 6.06 10.06
C GLY A 321 17.73 6.38 8.58
N MET A 322 18.40 7.39 8.00
CA MET A 322 18.33 7.68 6.60
C MET A 322 19.16 6.69 5.78
N GLN A 323 18.73 6.45 4.56
CA GLN A 323 19.52 5.69 3.57
C GLN A 323 19.10 6.06 2.15
N THR A 324 20.06 6.04 1.23
CA THR A 324 19.79 6.17 -0.20
C THR A 324 19.32 4.83 -0.78
N MET A 325 18.69 4.87 -1.96
CA MET A 325 18.33 3.65 -2.70
C MET A 325 19.57 2.79 -2.98
N ASN A 326 20.70 3.41 -3.35
CA ASN A 326 21.95 2.72 -3.63
C ASN A 326 22.53 2.00 -2.40
N GLN A 327 22.44 2.61 -1.21
CA GLN A 327 22.88 1.96 0.03
C GLN A 327 22.03 0.72 0.35
N ALA A 328 20.72 0.81 0.16
CA ALA A 328 19.81 -0.33 0.37
C ALA A 328 20.09 -1.46 -0.63
N LEU A 329 20.25 -1.14 -1.92
CA LEU A 329 20.58 -2.11 -2.97
C LEU A 329 21.95 -2.77 -2.72
N CYS A 330 22.97 -2.00 -2.38
CA CYS A 330 24.31 -2.51 -2.06
C CYS A 330 24.27 -3.52 -0.92
N ARG A 331 23.54 -3.22 0.17
CA ARG A 331 23.34 -4.14 1.28
C ARG A 331 22.71 -5.47 0.85
N TYR A 332 21.69 -5.43 0.00
CA TYR A 332 21.01 -6.63 -0.48
C TYR A 332 21.87 -7.47 -1.45
N VAL A 333 22.68 -6.84 -2.31
CA VAL A 333 23.64 -7.56 -3.17
C VAL A 333 24.71 -8.25 -2.31
N LYS A 334 25.32 -7.53 -1.35
CA LYS A 334 26.32 -8.11 -0.44
C LYS A 334 25.77 -9.24 0.44
N ALA A 335 24.48 -9.21 0.75
CA ALA A 335 23.79 -10.29 1.46
C ALA A 335 23.32 -11.45 0.55
N GLY A 336 23.56 -11.36 -0.77
CA GLY A 336 23.09 -12.37 -1.74
C GLY A 336 21.58 -12.45 -1.93
N ILE A 337 20.84 -11.45 -1.48
CA ILE A 337 19.38 -11.41 -1.55
C ILE A 337 18.90 -11.04 -2.95
N ILE A 338 19.59 -10.14 -3.63
CA ILE A 338 19.30 -9.72 -5.01
C ILE A 338 20.55 -9.88 -5.89
N ALA A 339 20.35 -10.07 -7.18
CA ALA A 339 21.46 -10.14 -8.14
C ALA A 339 22.00 -8.73 -8.45
N GLU A 340 23.29 -8.64 -8.79
CA GLU A 340 23.99 -7.35 -9.05
C GLU A 340 23.42 -6.62 -10.26
N ASP A 341 23.14 -7.34 -11.35
CA ASP A 341 22.52 -6.76 -12.56
C ASP A 341 21.14 -6.16 -12.28
N VAL A 342 20.33 -6.84 -11.47
CA VAL A 342 19.02 -6.35 -11.02
C VAL A 342 19.20 -5.09 -10.16
N ALA A 343 20.19 -5.06 -9.25
CA ALA A 343 20.47 -3.88 -8.44
C ALA A 343 20.91 -2.70 -9.29
N LEU A 344 21.80 -2.91 -10.27
CA LEU A 344 22.27 -1.87 -11.19
C LEU A 344 21.14 -1.28 -12.05
N HIS A 345 20.17 -2.11 -12.47
CA HIS A 345 18.99 -1.65 -13.20
C HIS A 345 18.06 -0.76 -12.36
N ASN A 346 18.05 -0.95 -11.05
CA ASN A 346 17.21 -0.20 -10.12
C ASN A 346 17.92 0.94 -9.38
N ALA A 347 19.20 1.12 -9.62
CA ALA A 347 20.05 2.14 -8.98
C ALA A 347 19.60 3.57 -9.31
N GLY A 348 19.67 4.46 -8.33
CA GLY A 348 19.49 5.89 -8.56
C GLY A 348 20.70 6.48 -9.31
N ILE A 349 21.93 6.13 -8.86
CA ILE A 349 23.20 6.53 -9.49
C ILE A 349 24.02 5.26 -9.72
N VAL A 350 24.03 4.76 -10.96
CA VAL A 350 24.68 3.49 -11.33
C VAL A 350 26.18 3.48 -11.03
N SER A 351 26.88 4.58 -11.33
CA SER A 351 28.35 4.70 -11.10
C SER A 351 28.69 4.59 -9.61
N GLU A 352 27.90 5.21 -8.76
CA GLU A 352 28.05 5.15 -7.30
C GLU A 352 27.80 3.73 -6.77
N LEU A 353 26.72 3.07 -7.19
CA LEU A 353 26.44 1.70 -6.77
C LEU A 353 27.57 0.75 -7.17
N LYS A 354 28.11 0.86 -8.40
CA LYS A 354 29.28 0.07 -8.83
C LYS A 354 30.49 0.29 -7.94
N GLN A 355 30.73 1.53 -7.50
CA GLN A 355 31.82 1.83 -6.58
C GLN A 355 31.58 1.23 -5.18
N MET A 356 30.35 1.30 -4.67
CA MET A 356 29.96 0.72 -3.37
C MET A 356 30.08 -0.81 -3.34
N LEU A 357 29.79 -1.49 -4.45
CA LEU A 357 29.89 -2.94 -4.58
C LEU A 357 31.34 -3.45 -4.66
N ARG A 358 32.30 -2.61 -5.12
CA ARG A 358 33.72 -2.95 -5.17
C ARG A 358 34.44 -2.80 -3.82
N ARG A 359 33.87 -2.09 -2.88
CA ARG A 359 34.35 -1.92 -1.50
C ARG A 359 33.77 -3.02 -0.59
#